data_4e7ac59e28f12aed50f0dcba1fba48ae
#
_entry.id   4e7ac59e28f12aed50f0dcba1fba48ae
#
_cell.length_a   1.000
_cell.length_b   1.000
_cell.length_c   1.000
_cell.angle_alpha   90.00
_cell.angle_beta   90.00
_cell.angle_gamma   90.00
#
_symmetry.space_group_name_H-M   'P 1'
#
loop_
_entity.id
_entity.type
_entity.pdbx_description
1 polymer ?
#
loop_
_entity_poly.entity_id
_entity_poly.type
_entity_poly.pdbx_seq_one_letter_code
_entity_poly.pdbx_strand_id
1 'polypeptide(L)'
;LLTNWLAYGGGVLGTILVVMLGVGLAEESGLLSTLIKKVGLKVSDKMLPIVLVFLGIMSSIATDAGYVILIPLAGLLYAGLKKNPLIGMAAAFAGVSAGFSANLIPATPIDIIIGNNAKIFAEGQGIPFTNAAGQALNPATMHYYFVVASTFMLAAIGAFVTIKIIKPRLEKESYVIPEDMNLDDFTVKPVENKALKF
;
A
#
# COMPACT_ATOMS: atom_id res chain seq x y z
N LEU A 1 26.02 21.78 -3.98
CA LEU A 1 25.31 20.71 -3.28
C LEU A 1 24.08 21.26 -2.56
N LEU A 2 24.23 22.25 -1.66
CA LEU A 2 23.10 22.81 -0.88
C LEU A 2 22.05 23.47 -1.79
N THR A 3 22.47 24.22 -2.81
CA THR A 3 21.58 24.88 -3.77
C THR A 3 20.78 23.86 -4.59
N ASN A 4 21.42 22.77 -5.01
CA ASN A 4 20.75 21.69 -5.73
C ASN A 4 19.79 20.93 -4.80
N TRP A 5 20.13 20.76 -3.53
CA TRP A 5 19.29 20.11 -2.55
C TRP A 5 18.01 20.91 -2.28
N LEU A 6 18.13 22.22 -2.14
CA LEU A 6 17.00 23.13 -1.96
C LEU A 6 16.14 23.25 -3.22
N ALA A 7 16.76 23.27 -4.40
CA ALA A 7 16.02 23.33 -5.67
C ALA A 7 15.28 22.03 -5.97
N TYR A 8 15.90 20.87 -5.68
CA TYR A 8 15.32 19.55 -5.90
C TYR A 8 14.31 19.14 -4.82
N GLY A 9 14.53 19.60 -3.58
CA GLY A 9 13.80 19.15 -2.41
C GLY A 9 12.76 20.13 -1.88
N GLY A 10 12.81 21.38 -2.21
CA GLY A 10 12.08 22.47 -1.54
C GLY A 10 10.69 22.15 -0.99
N GLY A 11 9.67 22.21 -1.83
CA GLY A 11 8.29 21.87 -1.42
C GLY A 11 8.04 20.38 -1.30
N VAL A 12 8.74 19.56 -2.11
CA VAL A 12 8.55 18.10 -2.14
C VAL A 12 9.11 17.46 -0.89
N LEU A 13 10.33 17.83 -0.47
CA LEU A 13 10.96 17.27 0.72
C LEU A 13 10.14 17.57 1.99
N GLY A 14 9.66 18.81 2.14
CA GLY A 14 8.81 19.19 3.27
C GLY A 14 7.52 18.35 3.33
N THR A 15 6.86 18.16 2.20
CA THR A 15 5.65 17.34 2.10
C THR A 15 5.95 15.89 2.48
N ILE A 16 7.03 15.30 1.94
CA ILE A 16 7.42 13.92 2.26
C ILE A 16 7.68 13.77 3.75
N LEU A 17 8.44 14.67 4.36
CA LEU A 17 8.75 14.60 5.78
C LEU A 17 7.49 14.66 6.65
N VAL A 18 6.55 15.54 6.33
CA VAL A 18 5.28 15.66 7.08
C VAL A 18 4.43 14.39 6.92
N VAL A 19 4.32 13.85 5.70
CA VAL A 19 3.58 12.60 5.45
C VAL A 19 4.25 11.44 6.19
N MET A 20 5.57 11.31 6.12
CA MET A 20 6.30 10.24 6.80
C MET A 20 6.18 10.31 8.33
N LEU A 21 6.12 11.50 8.91
CA LEU A 21 5.82 11.65 10.34
C LEU A 21 4.43 11.14 10.69
N GLY A 22 3.42 11.48 9.88
CA GLY A 22 2.04 11.00 10.09
C GLY A 22 1.92 9.47 9.96
N VAL A 23 2.54 8.91 8.92
CA VAL A 23 2.58 7.46 8.70
C VAL A 23 3.35 6.75 9.82
N GLY A 24 4.52 7.26 10.22
CA GLY A 24 5.30 6.70 11.31
C GLY A 24 4.53 6.67 12.64
N LEU A 25 3.77 7.73 12.95
CA LEU A 25 2.89 7.75 14.12
C LEU A 25 1.77 6.71 14.03
N ALA A 26 1.16 6.55 12.85
CA ALA A 26 0.11 5.55 12.62
C ALA A 26 0.65 4.12 12.72
N GLU A 27 1.89 3.89 12.30
CA GLU A 27 2.59 2.61 12.40
C GLU A 27 2.95 2.30 13.85
N GLU A 28 3.65 3.19 14.53
CA GLU A 28 4.11 3.01 15.91
C GLU A 28 2.94 2.89 16.89
N SER A 29 1.84 3.60 16.64
CA SER A 29 0.60 3.45 17.43
C SER A 29 -0.12 2.11 17.22
N GLY A 30 0.29 1.30 16.25
CA GLY A 30 -0.38 0.05 15.89
C GLY A 30 -1.70 0.23 15.13
N LEU A 31 -2.04 1.46 14.72
CA LEU A 31 -3.28 1.74 13.99
C LEU A 31 -3.39 0.94 12.70
N LEU A 32 -2.31 0.91 11.90
CA LEU A 32 -2.28 0.18 10.62
C LEU A 32 -2.45 -1.33 10.84
N SER A 33 -1.70 -1.90 11.80
CA SER A 33 -1.80 -3.33 12.15
C SER A 33 -3.21 -3.71 12.60
N THR A 34 -3.81 -2.88 13.46
CA THR A 34 -5.16 -3.12 13.98
C THR A 34 -6.23 -3.04 12.89
N LEU A 35 -6.11 -2.09 11.95
CA LEU A 35 -7.00 -2.00 10.80
C LEU A 35 -6.94 -3.26 9.93
N ILE A 36 -5.73 -3.72 9.61
CA ILE A 36 -5.50 -4.91 8.78
C ILE A 36 -6.05 -6.16 9.47
N LYS A 37 -5.78 -6.35 10.77
CA LYS A 37 -6.35 -7.43 11.58
C LYS A 37 -7.87 -7.43 11.55
N LYS A 38 -8.47 -6.27 11.81
CA LYS A 38 -9.93 -6.11 11.87
C LYS A 38 -10.61 -6.41 10.53
N VAL A 39 -10.00 -5.98 9.43
CA VAL A 39 -10.50 -6.30 8.08
C VAL A 39 -10.31 -7.79 7.80
N GLY A 40 -9.14 -8.34 8.04
CA GLY A 40 -8.82 -9.74 7.78
C GLY A 40 -9.73 -10.74 8.51
N LEU A 41 -10.06 -10.46 9.78
CA LEU A 41 -10.93 -11.33 10.58
C LEU A 41 -12.40 -11.35 10.15
N LYS A 42 -12.87 -10.32 9.42
CA LYS A 42 -14.26 -10.21 8.96
C LYS A 42 -14.48 -10.76 7.55
N VAL A 43 -13.41 -11.06 6.84
CA VAL A 43 -13.46 -11.43 5.43
C VAL A 43 -13.55 -12.95 5.28
N SER A 44 -14.39 -13.42 4.36
CA SER A 44 -14.48 -14.84 4.03
C SER A 44 -13.18 -15.32 3.36
N ASP A 45 -12.88 -16.61 3.50
CA ASP A 45 -11.70 -17.28 2.93
C ASP A 45 -11.47 -17.04 1.44
N LYS A 46 -12.54 -16.91 0.67
CA LYS A 46 -12.46 -16.69 -0.78
C LYS A 46 -12.09 -15.25 -1.12
N MET A 47 -12.51 -14.32 -0.27
CA MET A 47 -12.26 -12.89 -0.46
C MET A 47 -10.93 -12.44 0.14
N LEU A 48 -10.36 -13.23 1.05
CA LEU A 48 -9.16 -12.86 1.79
C LEU A 48 -7.96 -12.50 0.87
N PRO A 49 -7.62 -13.28 -0.18
CA PRO A 49 -6.53 -12.89 -1.09
C PRO A 49 -6.83 -11.57 -1.82
N ILE A 50 -8.07 -11.34 -2.21
CA ILE A 50 -8.50 -10.12 -2.90
C ILE A 50 -8.28 -8.90 -2.00
N VAL A 51 -8.73 -9.03 -0.75
CA VAL A 51 -8.59 -7.96 0.25
C VAL A 51 -7.12 -7.70 0.57
N LEU A 52 -6.29 -8.73 0.69
CA LEU A 52 -4.85 -8.56 0.95
C LEU A 52 -4.13 -7.89 -0.21
N VAL A 53 -4.44 -8.26 -1.46
CA VAL A 53 -3.90 -7.56 -2.64
C VAL A 53 -4.33 -6.10 -2.63
N PHE A 54 -5.61 -5.82 -2.39
CA PHE A 54 -6.12 -4.46 -2.34
C PHE A 54 -5.49 -3.63 -1.21
N LEU A 55 -5.38 -4.20 0.00
CA LEU A 55 -4.68 -3.55 1.12
C LEU A 55 -3.19 -3.32 0.81
N GLY A 56 -2.56 -4.26 0.09
CA GLY A 56 -1.19 -4.10 -0.40
C GLY A 56 -1.06 -2.89 -1.31
N ILE A 57 -1.96 -2.73 -2.27
CA ILE A 57 -1.99 -1.56 -3.16
C ILE A 57 -2.17 -0.28 -2.34
N MET A 58 -3.14 -0.25 -1.43
CA MET A 58 -3.42 0.92 -0.59
C MET A 58 -2.29 1.26 0.38
N SER A 59 -1.44 0.28 0.73
CA SER A 59 -0.28 0.51 1.62
C SER A 59 0.80 1.39 0.98
N SER A 60 0.75 1.62 -0.33
CA SER A 60 1.66 2.53 -1.04
C SER A 60 1.63 3.97 -0.51
N ILE A 61 0.58 4.38 0.20
CA ILE A 61 0.51 5.65 0.93
C ILE A 61 1.62 5.73 1.98
N ALA A 62 1.87 4.63 2.65
CA ALA A 62 2.87 4.48 3.70
C ALA A 62 4.25 4.08 3.15
N THR A 63 4.48 4.28 1.85
CA THR A 63 5.74 3.92 1.17
C THR A 63 6.14 2.46 1.43
N ASP A 64 7.22 2.23 2.18
CA ASP A 64 7.78 0.88 2.43
C ASP A 64 7.14 0.14 3.61
N ALA A 65 6.29 0.78 4.40
CA ALA A 65 5.64 0.17 5.56
C ALA A 65 4.79 -1.05 5.18
N GLY A 66 4.21 -1.07 3.97
CA GLY A 66 3.50 -2.23 3.44
C GLY A 66 4.35 -3.51 3.39
N TYR A 67 5.62 -3.41 3.04
CA TYR A 67 6.53 -4.55 3.01
C TYR A 67 6.83 -5.09 4.41
N VAL A 68 7.04 -4.20 5.36
CA VAL A 68 7.46 -4.57 6.71
C VAL A 68 6.28 -5.05 7.56
N ILE A 69 5.10 -4.47 7.39
CA ILE A 69 3.94 -4.73 8.24
C ILE A 69 2.96 -5.71 7.59
N LEU A 70 2.50 -5.39 6.36
CA LEU A 70 1.39 -6.13 5.75
C LEU A 70 1.77 -7.56 5.38
N ILE A 71 2.99 -7.78 4.87
CA ILE A 71 3.40 -9.11 4.41
C ILE A 71 3.52 -10.09 5.57
N PRO A 72 4.26 -9.81 6.67
CA PRO A 72 4.27 -10.69 7.83
C PRO A 72 2.90 -10.89 8.44
N LEU A 73 2.12 -9.83 8.56
CA LEU A 73 0.78 -9.88 9.13
C LEU A 73 -0.19 -10.73 8.29
N ALA A 74 -0.07 -10.70 6.97
CA ALA A 74 -0.83 -11.58 6.07
C ALA A 74 -0.44 -13.06 6.26
N GLY A 75 0.84 -13.34 6.51
CA GLY A 75 1.32 -14.68 6.88
C GLY A 75 0.71 -15.15 8.20
N LEU A 76 0.75 -14.32 9.24
CA LEU A 76 0.15 -14.60 10.54
C LEU A 76 -1.37 -14.82 10.44
N LEU A 77 -2.05 -14.02 9.61
CA LEU A 77 -3.49 -14.16 9.35
C LEU A 77 -3.83 -15.55 8.77
N TYR A 78 -3.06 -15.99 7.78
CA TYR A 78 -3.26 -17.30 7.18
C TYR A 78 -2.90 -18.42 8.14
N ALA A 79 -1.83 -18.29 8.92
CA ALA A 79 -1.45 -19.22 9.96
C ALA A 79 -2.55 -19.37 11.03
N GLY A 80 -3.12 -18.27 11.51
CA GLY A 80 -4.24 -18.25 12.44
C GLY A 80 -5.50 -18.92 11.91
N LEU A 81 -5.70 -18.90 10.59
CA LEU A 81 -6.76 -19.65 9.90
C LEU A 81 -6.38 -21.10 9.57
N LYS A 82 -5.24 -21.59 10.06
CA LYS A 82 -4.67 -22.92 9.76
C LYS A 82 -4.49 -23.19 8.26
N LYS A 83 -4.08 -22.17 7.54
CA LYS A 83 -3.79 -22.20 6.09
C LYS A 83 -2.33 -21.90 5.84
N ASN A 84 -1.86 -22.25 4.65
CA ASN A 84 -0.47 -21.99 4.26
C ASN A 84 -0.17 -20.47 4.31
N PRO A 85 0.71 -20.01 5.23
CA PRO A 85 1.04 -18.60 5.40
C PRO A 85 1.61 -17.93 4.14
N LEU A 86 2.32 -18.72 3.31
CA LEU A 86 2.93 -18.23 2.07
C LEU A 86 1.90 -17.69 1.08
N ILE A 87 0.66 -18.18 1.11
CA ILE A 87 -0.41 -17.66 0.25
C ILE A 87 -0.77 -16.23 0.64
N GLY A 88 -0.89 -15.98 1.96
CA GLY A 88 -1.15 -14.64 2.49
C GLY A 88 -0.01 -13.67 2.18
N MET A 89 1.21 -14.11 2.44
CA MET A 89 2.42 -13.32 2.16
C MET A 89 2.53 -12.99 0.66
N ALA A 90 2.29 -13.97 -0.21
CA ALA A 90 2.34 -13.77 -1.67
C ALA A 90 1.26 -12.78 -2.14
N ALA A 91 0.03 -12.87 -1.60
CA ALA A 91 -1.05 -11.94 -1.92
C ALA A 91 -0.71 -10.50 -1.50
N ALA A 92 -0.23 -10.34 -0.28
CA ALA A 92 0.19 -9.03 0.25
C ALA A 92 1.37 -8.46 -0.55
N PHE A 93 2.39 -9.28 -0.81
CA PHE A 93 3.56 -8.89 -1.61
C PHE A 93 3.17 -8.46 -3.03
N ALA A 94 2.28 -9.22 -3.69
CA ALA A 94 1.79 -8.85 -5.02
C ALA A 94 1.09 -7.48 -5.00
N GLY A 95 0.27 -7.21 -3.98
CA GLY A 95 -0.39 -5.92 -3.82
C GLY A 95 0.59 -4.77 -3.59
N VAL A 96 1.52 -4.94 -2.65
CA VAL A 96 2.51 -3.90 -2.33
C VAL A 96 3.43 -3.62 -3.51
N SER A 97 3.97 -4.68 -4.16
CA SER A 97 4.95 -4.53 -5.24
C SER A 97 4.32 -4.06 -6.55
N ALA A 98 3.23 -4.70 -6.99
CA ALA A 98 2.58 -4.34 -8.25
C ALA A 98 1.75 -3.06 -8.14
N GLY A 99 1.24 -2.76 -6.95
CA GLY A 99 0.40 -1.61 -6.69
C GLY A 99 1.14 -0.36 -6.23
N PHE A 100 2.46 -0.32 -6.28
CA PHE A 100 3.28 0.74 -5.69
C PHE A 100 2.89 2.17 -6.13
N SER A 101 2.47 2.35 -7.38
CA SER A 101 2.00 3.64 -7.90
C SER A 101 0.47 3.73 -8.05
N ALA A 102 -0.27 2.73 -7.59
CA ALA A 102 -1.72 2.72 -7.63
C ALA A 102 -2.31 3.09 -6.27
N ASN A 103 -3.33 3.93 -6.24
CA ASN A 103 -3.97 4.37 -5.01
C ASN A 103 -5.36 4.95 -5.27
N LEU A 104 -6.20 4.99 -4.24
CA LEU A 104 -7.48 5.71 -4.27
C LEU A 104 -7.41 7.10 -3.63
N ILE A 105 -6.32 7.38 -2.90
CA ILE A 105 -6.08 8.67 -2.26
C ILE A 105 -5.22 9.53 -3.19
N PRO A 106 -5.64 10.74 -3.53
CA PRO A 106 -4.87 11.63 -4.38
C PRO A 106 -3.63 12.16 -3.66
N ALA A 107 -2.66 12.60 -4.44
CA ALA A 107 -1.47 13.29 -3.95
C ALA A 107 -0.63 12.46 -2.97
N THR A 108 -0.37 11.19 -3.30
CA THR A 108 0.63 10.39 -2.57
C THR A 108 2.03 11.01 -2.75
N PRO A 109 3.00 10.66 -1.89
CA PRO A 109 4.37 11.17 -2.03
C PRO A 109 4.96 10.94 -3.44
N ILE A 110 4.68 9.79 -4.05
CA ILE A 110 5.15 9.45 -5.39
C ILE A 110 4.49 10.33 -6.43
N ASP A 111 3.18 10.54 -6.34
CA ASP A 111 2.43 11.40 -7.24
C ASP A 111 2.98 12.83 -7.25
N ILE A 112 3.26 13.36 -6.06
CA ILE A 112 3.82 14.70 -5.88
C ILE A 112 5.21 14.80 -6.51
N ILE A 113 6.08 13.79 -6.30
CA ILE A 113 7.43 13.77 -6.86
C ILE A 113 7.40 13.72 -8.38
N ILE A 114 6.65 12.78 -8.95
CA ILE A 114 6.56 12.60 -10.40
C ILE A 114 5.95 13.84 -11.07
N GLY A 115 4.85 14.35 -10.51
CA GLY A 115 4.17 15.51 -11.07
C GLY A 115 5.01 16.79 -11.02
N ASN A 116 5.69 17.05 -9.90
CA ASN A 116 6.57 18.21 -9.81
C ASN A 116 7.79 18.10 -10.73
N ASN A 117 8.39 16.91 -10.84
CA ASN A 117 9.50 16.70 -11.77
C ASN A 117 9.06 16.91 -13.23
N ALA A 118 7.89 16.42 -13.60
CA ALA A 118 7.31 16.65 -14.93
C ALA A 118 7.08 18.15 -15.20
N LYS A 119 6.56 18.89 -14.22
CA LYS A 119 6.36 20.33 -14.31
C LYS A 119 7.70 21.07 -14.49
N ILE A 120 8.68 20.80 -13.63
CA ILE A 120 10.01 21.42 -13.70
C ILE A 120 10.67 21.15 -15.06
N PHE A 121 10.55 19.92 -15.56
CA PHE A 121 11.08 19.55 -16.87
C PHE A 121 10.41 20.32 -18.01
N ALA A 122 9.06 20.38 -18.01
CA ALA A 122 8.31 21.11 -19.03
C ALA A 122 8.66 22.61 -19.04
N GLU A 123 8.68 23.24 -17.87
CA GLU A 123 9.05 24.66 -17.71
C GLU A 123 10.49 24.92 -18.18
N GLY A 124 11.44 24.01 -17.87
CA GLY A 124 12.82 24.10 -18.33
C GLY A 124 12.98 23.99 -19.86
N GLN A 125 12.03 23.35 -20.53
CA GLN A 125 11.99 23.26 -22.01
C GLN A 125 11.11 24.34 -22.64
N GLY A 126 10.54 25.27 -21.88
CA GLY A 126 9.62 26.27 -22.38
C GLY A 126 8.26 25.70 -22.82
N ILE A 127 7.92 24.49 -22.40
CA ILE A 127 6.65 23.81 -22.73
C ILE A 127 5.59 24.20 -21.68
N PRO A 128 4.41 24.68 -22.08
CA PRO A 128 3.33 24.96 -21.14
C PRO A 128 2.89 23.69 -20.39
N PHE A 129 2.81 23.76 -19.07
CA PHE A 129 2.35 22.64 -18.24
C PHE A 129 0.80 22.69 -18.14
N THR A 130 0.13 22.34 -19.25
CA THR A 130 -1.30 22.41 -19.43
C THR A 130 -1.87 21.10 -19.98
N ASN A 131 -3.18 20.88 -19.77
CA ASN A 131 -3.91 19.80 -20.44
C ASN A 131 -4.23 20.16 -21.91
N ALA A 132 -4.86 19.23 -22.64
CA ALA A 132 -5.25 19.43 -24.03
C ALA A 132 -6.24 20.61 -24.25
N ALA A 133 -6.93 21.04 -23.21
CA ALA A 133 -7.84 22.19 -23.23
C ALA A 133 -7.14 23.52 -22.85
N GLY A 134 -5.82 23.53 -22.65
CA GLY A 134 -5.05 24.70 -22.25
C GLY A 134 -5.14 25.09 -20.78
N GLN A 135 -5.77 24.27 -19.94
CA GLN A 135 -5.89 24.52 -18.51
C GLN A 135 -4.63 24.07 -17.78
N ALA A 136 -4.17 24.85 -16.79
CA ALA A 136 -3.01 24.51 -15.99
C ALA A 136 -3.22 23.18 -15.25
N LEU A 137 -2.22 22.28 -15.35
CA LEU A 137 -2.21 21.01 -14.63
C LEU A 137 -1.76 21.22 -13.19
N ASN A 138 -2.41 20.53 -12.24
CA ASN A 138 -1.91 20.43 -10.89
C ASN A 138 -0.93 19.24 -10.82
N PRO A 139 0.36 19.46 -10.51
CA PRO A 139 1.36 18.40 -10.50
C PRO A 139 0.99 17.21 -9.59
N ALA A 140 0.37 17.48 -8.44
CA ALA A 140 0.07 16.45 -7.44
C ALA A 140 -1.13 15.57 -7.81
N THR A 141 -2.02 16.02 -8.70
CA THR A 141 -3.29 15.34 -8.97
C THR A 141 -3.58 15.07 -10.45
N MET A 142 -2.70 15.50 -11.35
CA MET A 142 -2.93 15.39 -12.81
C MET A 142 -3.15 13.96 -13.30
N HIS A 143 -2.60 12.96 -12.63
CA HIS A 143 -2.68 11.55 -12.98
C HIS A 143 -3.66 10.75 -12.10
N TYR A 144 -4.42 11.41 -11.23
CA TYR A 144 -5.29 10.77 -10.25
C TYR A 144 -6.28 9.76 -10.86
N TYR A 145 -6.94 10.10 -11.96
CA TYR A 145 -7.89 9.19 -12.61
C TYR A 145 -7.21 7.92 -13.14
N PHE A 146 -6.00 8.05 -13.68
CA PHE A 146 -5.21 6.91 -14.11
C PHE A 146 -4.83 6.02 -12.93
N VAL A 147 -4.40 6.61 -11.83
CA VAL A 147 -4.02 5.91 -10.59
C VAL A 147 -5.20 5.14 -10.02
N VAL A 148 -6.40 5.75 -9.97
CA VAL A 148 -7.63 5.08 -9.54
C VAL A 148 -7.99 3.90 -10.45
N ALA A 149 -7.98 4.09 -11.76
CA ALA A 149 -8.25 3.00 -12.71
C ALA A 149 -7.24 1.86 -12.57
N SER A 150 -5.95 2.19 -12.42
CA SER A 150 -4.87 1.23 -12.17
C SER A 150 -5.09 0.43 -10.89
N THR A 151 -5.60 1.05 -9.82
CA THR A 151 -5.89 0.38 -8.56
C THR A 151 -6.87 -0.78 -8.75
N PHE A 152 -7.98 -0.55 -9.43
CA PHE A 152 -8.98 -1.61 -9.68
C PHE A 152 -8.44 -2.68 -10.63
N MET A 153 -7.72 -2.28 -11.67
CA MET A 153 -7.12 -3.22 -12.62
C MET A 153 -6.08 -4.12 -11.94
N LEU A 154 -5.15 -3.54 -11.18
CA LEU A 154 -4.10 -4.28 -10.48
C LEU A 154 -4.67 -5.15 -9.36
N ALA A 155 -5.68 -4.68 -8.64
CA ALA A 155 -6.38 -5.48 -7.64
C ALA A 155 -7.03 -6.72 -8.27
N ALA A 156 -7.70 -6.56 -9.41
CA ALA A 156 -8.33 -7.67 -10.13
C ALA A 156 -7.29 -8.68 -10.65
N ILE A 157 -6.23 -8.20 -11.30
CA ILE A 157 -5.15 -9.04 -11.84
C ILE A 157 -4.41 -9.75 -10.71
N GLY A 158 -4.00 -9.03 -9.67
CA GLY A 158 -3.28 -9.59 -8.52
C GLY A 158 -4.11 -10.64 -7.77
N ALA A 159 -5.40 -10.38 -7.58
CA ALA A 159 -6.32 -11.35 -7.00
C ALA A 159 -6.50 -12.59 -7.90
N PHE A 160 -6.66 -12.40 -9.20
CA PHE A 160 -6.77 -13.50 -10.16
C PHE A 160 -5.51 -14.38 -10.14
N VAL A 161 -4.33 -13.79 -10.24
CA VAL A 161 -3.04 -14.52 -10.21
C VAL A 161 -2.89 -15.26 -8.87
N THR A 162 -3.18 -14.59 -7.76
CA THR A 162 -3.08 -15.22 -6.43
C THR A 162 -4.03 -16.40 -6.30
N ILE A 163 -5.30 -16.25 -6.68
CA ILE A 163 -6.32 -17.29 -6.50
C ILE A 163 -6.15 -18.44 -7.49
N LYS A 164 -5.84 -18.15 -8.75
CA LYS A 164 -5.83 -19.16 -9.82
C LYS A 164 -4.46 -19.81 -10.06
N ILE A 165 -3.37 -19.12 -9.73
CA ILE A 165 -2.02 -19.60 -10.02
C ILE A 165 -1.25 -19.90 -8.74
N ILE A 166 -1.14 -18.93 -7.84
CA ILE A 166 -0.28 -19.05 -6.65
C ILE A 166 -0.89 -19.99 -5.61
N LYS A 167 -2.14 -19.74 -5.22
CA LYS A 167 -2.84 -20.54 -4.21
C LYS A 167 -2.86 -22.03 -4.53
N PRO A 168 -3.27 -22.51 -5.72
CA PRO A 168 -3.30 -23.93 -6.03
C PRO A 168 -1.91 -24.60 -6.06
N ARG A 169 -0.85 -23.83 -6.31
CA ARG A 169 0.52 -24.33 -6.25
C ARG A 169 0.99 -24.49 -4.81
N LEU A 170 0.81 -23.44 -3.98
CA LEU A 170 1.23 -23.44 -2.59
C LEU A 170 0.41 -24.38 -1.70
N GLU A 171 -0.85 -24.67 -2.05
CA GLU A 171 -1.67 -25.66 -1.33
C GLU A 171 -1.17 -27.11 -1.50
N LYS A 172 -0.35 -27.37 -2.52
CA LYS A 172 0.28 -28.69 -2.73
C LYS A 172 1.58 -28.86 -1.99
N GLU A 173 2.17 -27.77 -1.54
CA GLU A 173 3.43 -27.78 -0.78
C GLU A 173 3.14 -28.06 0.71
N SER A 174 3.99 -28.89 1.31
CA SER A 174 3.96 -29.07 2.76
C SER A 174 4.46 -27.80 3.44
N TYR A 175 3.72 -27.33 4.43
CA TYR A 175 4.15 -26.19 5.24
C TYR A 175 4.06 -26.54 6.72
N VAL A 176 4.95 -25.96 7.50
CA VAL A 176 4.96 -26.07 8.96
C VAL A 176 4.70 -24.68 9.52
N ILE A 177 3.73 -24.59 10.42
CA ILE A 177 3.53 -23.37 11.21
C ILE A 177 4.41 -23.57 12.45
N PRO A 178 5.40 -22.68 12.72
CA PRO A 178 6.22 -22.77 13.91
C PRO A 178 5.34 -22.73 15.18
N GLU A 179 5.63 -23.61 16.14
CA GLU A 179 4.87 -23.69 17.40
C GLU A 179 5.04 -22.44 18.28
N ASP A 180 6.15 -21.75 18.12
CA ASP A 180 6.51 -20.50 18.81
C ASP A 180 5.87 -19.25 18.17
N MET A 181 5.15 -19.41 17.07
CA MET A 181 4.45 -18.30 16.43
C MET A 181 3.36 -17.76 17.35
N ASN A 182 3.53 -16.54 17.83
CA ASN A 182 2.58 -15.88 18.72
C ASN A 182 1.32 -15.46 17.96
N LEU A 183 0.32 -16.33 17.93
CA LEU A 183 -0.97 -16.05 17.29
C LEU A 183 -1.81 -15.02 18.09
N ASP A 184 -1.45 -14.72 19.35
CA ASP A 184 -2.13 -13.71 20.17
C ASP A 184 -1.92 -12.30 19.60
N ASP A 185 -0.83 -12.07 18.91
CA ASP A 185 -0.61 -10.82 18.17
C ASP A 185 -1.60 -10.60 17.03
N PHE A 186 -2.35 -11.64 16.67
CA PHE A 186 -3.39 -11.59 15.65
C PHE A 186 -4.76 -11.18 16.19
N THR A 187 -4.99 -11.23 17.50
CA THR A 187 -6.24 -10.80 18.10
C THR A 187 -6.29 -9.27 18.26
N VAL A 188 -7.43 -8.67 17.93
CA VAL A 188 -7.65 -7.24 18.17
C VAL A 188 -7.98 -7.05 19.66
N LYS A 189 -7.09 -6.40 20.40
CA LYS A 189 -7.26 -6.14 21.81
C LYS A 189 -8.44 -5.16 22.06
N PRO A 190 -9.13 -5.25 23.20
CA PRO A 190 -10.24 -4.33 23.51
C PRO A 190 -9.85 -2.84 23.44
N VAL A 191 -8.63 -2.51 23.86
CA VAL A 191 -8.06 -1.16 23.79
C VAL A 191 -7.90 -0.68 22.35
N GLU A 192 -7.34 -1.54 21.46
CA GLU A 192 -7.18 -1.25 20.04
C GLU A 192 -8.53 -1.03 19.35
N ASN A 193 -9.53 -1.88 19.70
CA ASN A 193 -10.89 -1.74 19.15
C ASN A 193 -11.60 -0.46 19.62
N LYS A 194 -11.29 0.01 20.83
CA LYS A 194 -11.80 1.28 21.36
C LYS A 194 -11.11 2.46 20.67
N ALA A 195 -9.80 2.40 20.46
CA ALA A 195 -9.03 3.44 19.77
C ALA A 195 -9.48 3.68 18.31
N LEU A 196 -9.94 2.62 17.61
CA LEU A 196 -10.48 2.74 16.25
C LEU A 196 -11.88 3.41 16.17
N LYS A 197 -12.51 3.73 17.32
CA LYS A 197 -13.83 4.39 17.35
C LYS A 197 -13.74 5.90 17.55
N PHE A 198 -12.56 6.41 17.83
CA PHE A 198 -12.25 7.83 17.96
C PHE A 198 -11.45 8.33 16.75
#